data_232f07b900a7a1afb7b55b39a47c47a3
#
_entry.id   232f07b900a7a1afb7b55b39a47c47a3
#
_cell.length_a   1.000
_cell.length_b   1.000
_cell.length_c   1.000
_cell.angle_alpha   90.00
_cell.angle_beta   90.00
_cell.angle_gamma   90.00
#
_symmetry.space_group_name_H-M   'P 1'
#
loop_
_entity.id
_entity.type
_entity.pdbx_description
1 polymer ?
#
loop_
_entity_poly.entity_id
_entity_poly.type
_entity_poly.pdbx_seq_one_letter_code
_entity_poly.pdbx_strand_id
1 'polypeptide(L)'
;MDIPKIFTISESAHRIHNPFTAQKYATLGQVLRMAPGTRILDLGSGSGEMLCTWARDHGISGVGIDMSQLFSEQATLRASELGVTEHVRFIHADATGYIAKEKFDIAACVGATWIAGGVAGTVRQLEQSLKSGGMLLIGEPYWRQIPATEEIAKSCGATSVTDFLSLPERISSFDQLGYDVVEMVLADQEGWDRYEAAKWLTMRRWLEANPNDEFAPEVREQLRSSPTRHVAFTREYIGWGV
;
A
#
# COMPACT_ATOMS: atom_id res chain seq x y z
N MET A 1 -3.64 16.51 -5.02
CA MET A 1 -4.92 15.87 -4.57
C MET A 1 -4.73 15.55 -3.11
N ASP A 2 -5.62 15.95 -2.20
CA ASP A 2 -5.42 15.67 -0.78
C ASP A 2 -5.97 14.30 -0.43
N ILE A 3 -5.30 13.61 0.49
CA ILE A 3 -5.80 12.35 1.04
C ILE A 3 -7.07 12.63 1.85
N PRO A 4 -8.17 11.88 1.67
CA PRO A 4 -9.38 12.07 2.45
C PRO A 4 -9.11 12.04 3.96
N LYS A 5 -9.67 13.00 4.72
CA LYS A 5 -9.44 13.11 6.18
C LYS A 5 -9.83 11.82 6.92
N ILE A 6 -10.89 11.17 6.47
CA ILE A 6 -11.33 9.88 7.06
C ILE A 6 -10.26 8.78 6.90
N PHE A 7 -9.57 8.73 5.75
CA PHE A 7 -8.46 7.81 5.53
C PHE A 7 -7.30 8.12 6.46
N THR A 8 -6.88 9.40 6.52
CA THR A 8 -5.82 9.85 7.43
C THR A 8 -6.13 9.48 8.89
N ILE A 9 -7.38 9.68 9.34
CA ILE A 9 -7.80 9.33 10.72
C ILE A 9 -7.72 7.81 10.92
N SER A 10 -8.31 7.01 10.04
CA SER A 10 -8.39 5.56 10.21
C SER A 10 -7.02 4.88 10.13
N GLU A 11 -6.12 5.41 9.32
CA GLU A 11 -4.78 4.86 9.09
C GLU A 11 -3.69 5.45 10.00
N SER A 12 -4.00 6.48 10.79
CA SER A 12 -3.00 7.24 11.56
C SER A 12 -2.16 6.41 12.53
N ALA A 13 -2.68 5.26 13.00
CA ALA A 13 -1.97 4.34 13.89
C ALA A 13 -1.35 3.13 13.16
N HIS A 14 -1.50 3.03 11.84
CA HIS A 14 -0.94 1.93 11.08
C HIS A 14 0.53 2.19 10.72
N ARG A 15 1.35 1.15 10.82
CA ARG A 15 2.71 1.11 10.24
C ARG A 15 2.69 0.65 8.79
N ILE A 16 1.71 -0.16 8.44
CA ILE A 16 1.52 -0.77 7.13
C ILE A 16 0.12 -0.40 6.67
N HIS A 17 0.01 0.34 5.56
CA HIS A 17 -1.25 0.88 5.03
C HIS A 17 -1.91 -0.06 4.01
N ASN A 18 -1.82 -1.35 4.26
CA ASN A 18 -2.42 -2.42 3.47
C ASN A 18 -2.53 -3.69 4.33
N PRO A 19 -3.20 -4.76 3.88
CA PRO A 19 -3.45 -5.94 4.71
C PRO A 19 -2.24 -6.87 4.89
N PHE A 20 -1.02 -6.45 4.54
CA PHE A 20 0.18 -7.21 4.89
C PHE A 20 0.48 -7.09 6.39
N THR A 21 0.91 -8.21 6.95
CA THR A 21 1.55 -8.23 8.26
C THR A 21 3.05 -7.93 8.13
N ALA A 22 3.71 -7.60 9.23
CA ALA A 22 5.17 -7.47 9.25
C ALA A 22 5.87 -8.75 8.75
N GLN A 23 5.29 -9.93 9.04
CA GLN A 23 5.80 -11.21 8.54
C GLN A 23 5.68 -11.33 7.01
N LYS A 24 4.60 -10.83 6.41
CA LYS A 24 4.44 -10.83 4.94
C LYS A 24 5.46 -9.91 4.27
N TYR A 25 5.77 -8.73 4.84
CA TYR A 25 6.85 -7.87 4.36
C TYR A 25 8.23 -8.51 4.51
N ALA A 26 8.48 -9.21 5.63
CA ALA A 26 9.71 -9.96 5.81
C ALA A 26 9.85 -11.08 4.76
N THR A 27 8.76 -11.84 4.52
CA THR A 27 8.73 -12.87 3.47
C THR A 27 9.03 -12.27 2.10
N LEU A 28 8.38 -11.14 1.75
CA LEU A 28 8.61 -10.45 0.47
C LEU A 28 10.07 -10.04 0.33
N GLY A 29 10.67 -9.43 1.36
CA GLY A 29 12.09 -9.07 1.37
C GLY A 29 13.03 -10.27 1.19
N GLN A 30 12.69 -11.43 1.77
CA GLN A 30 13.48 -12.65 1.65
C GLN A 30 13.42 -13.26 0.24
N VAL A 31 12.22 -13.35 -0.36
CA VAL A 31 12.06 -13.98 -1.68
C VAL A 31 12.66 -13.14 -2.80
N LEU A 32 12.75 -11.83 -2.64
CA LEU A 32 13.42 -10.92 -3.56
C LEU A 32 14.95 -11.09 -3.60
N ARG A 33 15.54 -11.75 -2.60
CA ARG A 33 16.98 -12.05 -2.52
C ARG A 33 17.87 -10.83 -2.78
N MET A 34 17.50 -9.70 -2.22
CA MET A 34 18.19 -8.42 -2.41
C MET A 34 19.63 -8.50 -1.90
N ALA A 35 20.59 -8.07 -2.70
CA ALA A 35 21.95 -7.88 -2.26
C ALA A 35 22.08 -6.61 -1.39
N PRO A 36 23.02 -6.56 -0.42
CA PRO A 36 23.35 -5.30 0.26
C PRO A 36 23.71 -4.22 -0.76
N GLY A 37 23.19 -3.00 -0.54
CA GLY A 37 23.34 -1.89 -1.48
C GLY A 37 22.32 -1.85 -2.61
N THR A 38 21.37 -2.81 -2.73
CA THR A 38 20.22 -2.71 -3.64
C THR A 38 19.49 -1.39 -3.39
N ARG A 39 19.20 -0.65 -4.46
CA ARG A 39 18.52 0.65 -4.39
C ARG A 39 17.05 0.51 -4.75
N ILE A 40 16.18 1.01 -3.88
CA ILE A 40 14.71 0.90 -4.05
C ILE A 40 14.08 2.29 -4.11
N LEU A 41 13.23 2.53 -5.12
CA LEU A 41 12.29 3.65 -5.16
C LEU A 41 10.90 3.12 -4.77
N ASP A 42 10.20 3.81 -3.88
CA ASP A 42 8.84 3.44 -3.45
C ASP A 42 7.89 4.64 -3.59
N LEU A 43 6.96 4.56 -4.52
CA LEU A 43 5.94 5.58 -4.78
C LEU A 43 4.66 5.26 -4.00
N GLY A 44 4.24 6.16 -3.12
CA GLY A 44 3.20 5.92 -2.12
C GLY A 44 3.75 5.12 -0.93
N SER A 45 4.90 5.53 -0.39
CA SER A 45 5.65 4.77 0.63
C SER A 45 4.97 4.73 2.01
N GLY A 46 3.90 5.50 2.24
CA GLY A 46 3.20 5.55 3.51
C GLY A 46 4.13 5.85 4.68
N SER A 47 3.96 5.14 5.79
CA SER A 47 4.79 5.27 7.00
C SER A 47 6.15 4.56 6.91
N GLY A 48 6.60 4.18 5.69
CA GLY A 48 7.96 3.75 5.39
C GLY A 48 8.37 2.38 5.94
N GLU A 49 7.45 1.57 6.44
CA GLU A 49 7.79 0.30 7.11
C GLU A 49 8.57 -0.65 6.20
N MET A 50 8.19 -0.76 4.91
CA MET A 50 8.88 -1.61 3.95
C MET A 50 10.35 -1.21 3.79
N LEU A 51 10.62 0.04 3.42
CA LEU A 51 11.99 0.51 3.20
C LEU A 51 12.84 0.48 4.47
N CYS A 52 12.28 0.89 5.62
CA CYS A 52 13.01 0.91 6.89
C CYS A 52 13.39 -0.49 7.36
N THR A 53 12.46 -1.45 7.33
CA THR A 53 12.75 -2.83 7.75
C THR A 53 13.70 -3.53 6.78
N TRP A 54 13.58 -3.32 5.48
CA TRP A 54 14.47 -3.91 4.50
C TRP A 54 15.88 -3.28 4.52
N ALA A 55 15.98 -1.98 4.84
CA ALA A 55 17.30 -1.36 5.07
C ALA A 55 18.02 -2.00 6.26
N ARG A 56 17.30 -2.22 7.37
CA ARG A 56 17.84 -2.90 8.56
C ARG A 56 18.21 -4.38 8.28
N ASP A 57 17.32 -5.10 7.59
CA ASP A 57 17.41 -6.58 7.51
C ASP A 57 18.23 -7.05 6.30
N HIS A 58 18.25 -6.26 5.21
CA HIS A 58 18.91 -6.62 3.95
C HIS A 58 19.99 -5.63 3.51
N GLY A 59 20.18 -4.51 4.24
CA GLY A 59 21.22 -3.51 3.90
C GLY A 59 20.93 -2.78 2.59
N ILE A 60 19.66 -2.61 2.22
CA ILE A 60 19.26 -1.83 1.03
C ILE A 60 19.37 -0.34 1.30
N SER A 61 19.35 0.47 0.24
CA SER A 61 19.05 1.90 0.34
C SER A 61 17.76 2.24 -0.42
N GLY A 62 17.00 3.21 0.09
CA GLY A 62 15.70 3.51 -0.46
C GLY A 62 15.31 4.98 -0.45
N VAL A 63 14.47 5.35 -1.41
CA VAL A 63 13.78 6.63 -1.45
C VAL A 63 12.28 6.37 -1.50
N GLY A 64 11.55 6.85 -0.51
CA GLY A 64 10.09 6.81 -0.44
C GLY A 64 9.51 8.19 -0.77
N ILE A 65 8.44 8.20 -1.56
CA ILE A 65 7.67 9.40 -1.88
C ILE A 65 6.24 9.19 -1.38
N ASP A 66 5.72 10.10 -0.58
CA ASP A 66 4.33 10.04 -0.13
C ASP A 66 3.72 11.45 -0.04
N MET A 67 2.46 11.59 -0.39
CA MET A 67 1.76 12.86 -0.36
C MET A 67 1.22 13.23 1.04
N SER A 68 1.19 12.28 1.97
CA SER A 68 0.78 12.51 3.35
C SER A 68 1.93 13.07 4.18
N GLN A 69 1.78 14.28 4.71
CA GLN A 69 2.74 14.83 5.66
C GLN A 69 2.86 13.92 6.89
N LEU A 70 1.75 13.49 7.47
CA LEU A 70 1.72 12.62 8.63
C LEU A 70 2.52 11.33 8.39
N PHE A 71 2.28 10.64 7.27
CA PHE A 71 2.95 9.38 6.98
C PHE A 71 4.44 9.59 6.67
N SER A 72 4.81 10.67 5.99
CA SER A 72 6.21 11.02 5.74
C SER A 72 6.99 11.33 7.02
N GLU A 73 6.34 12.00 7.99
CA GLU A 73 6.90 12.23 9.32
C GLU A 73 7.06 10.92 10.11
N GLN A 74 6.05 10.06 10.08
CA GLN A 74 6.12 8.72 10.69
C GLN A 74 7.21 7.85 10.06
N ALA A 75 7.37 7.90 8.74
CA ALA A 75 8.43 7.18 8.03
C ALA A 75 9.83 7.64 8.44
N THR A 76 10.02 8.96 8.57
CA THR A 76 11.28 9.54 9.04
C THR A 76 11.58 9.13 10.48
N LEU A 77 10.58 9.16 11.35
CA LEU A 77 10.71 8.68 12.73
C LEU A 77 11.07 7.19 12.76
N ARG A 78 10.41 6.39 11.92
CA ARG A 78 10.68 4.95 11.81
C ARG A 78 12.10 4.64 11.37
N ALA A 79 12.64 5.40 10.43
CA ALA A 79 14.04 5.28 10.03
C ALA A 79 15.00 5.53 11.21
N SER A 80 14.69 6.53 12.05
CA SER A 80 15.45 6.82 13.26
C SER A 80 15.32 5.70 14.29
N GLU A 81 14.11 5.20 14.56
CA GLU A 81 13.85 4.09 15.49
C GLU A 81 14.66 2.83 15.14
N LEU A 82 14.82 2.55 13.85
CA LEU A 82 15.54 1.38 13.35
C LEU A 82 17.04 1.64 13.06
N GLY A 83 17.53 2.88 13.25
CA GLY A 83 18.93 3.23 13.02
C GLY A 83 19.33 3.19 11.55
N VAL A 84 18.41 3.48 10.62
CA VAL A 84 18.63 3.37 9.17
C VAL A 84 18.53 4.69 8.42
N THR A 85 18.63 5.81 9.10
CA THR A 85 18.51 7.18 8.53
C THR A 85 19.51 7.47 7.41
N GLU A 86 20.67 6.84 7.44
CA GLU A 86 21.69 6.99 6.37
C GLU A 86 21.38 6.15 5.13
N HIS A 87 20.44 5.21 5.24
CA HIS A 87 20.08 4.28 4.16
C HIS A 87 18.77 4.64 3.46
N VAL A 88 17.82 5.25 4.18
CA VAL A 88 16.51 5.58 3.62
C VAL A 88 16.17 7.05 3.75
N ARG A 89 15.52 7.59 2.74
CA ARG A 89 15.05 8.96 2.72
C ARG A 89 13.59 9.01 2.30
N PHE A 90 12.79 9.78 3.01
CA PHE A 90 11.38 10.02 2.70
C PHE A 90 11.18 11.45 2.24
N ILE A 91 10.37 11.63 1.20
CA ILE A 91 10.07 12.92 0.58
C ILE A 91 8.54 13.09 0.62
N HIS A 92 8.09 14.12 1.34
CA HIS A 92 6.70 14.54 1.30
C HIS A 92 6.44 15.27 -0.03
N ALA A 93 5.83 14.57 -0.98
CA ALA A 93 5.50 15.08 -2.31
C ALA A 93 4.42 14.22 -2.98
N ASP A 94 3.72 14.80 -3.94
CA ASP A 94 2.86 14.04 -4.85
C ASP A 94 3.74 13.15 -5.75
N ALA A 95 3.47 11.85 -5.75
CA ALA A 95 4.18 10.86 -6.57
C ALA A 95 3.68 10.81 -8.01
N THR A 96 2.59 11.50 -8.35
CA THR A 96 2.05 11.56 -9.71
C THR A 96 3.08 12.14 -10.67
N GLY A 97 3.46 11.36 -11.69
CA GLY A 97 4.47 11.77 -12.68
C GLY A 97 5.89 11.91 -12.12
N TYR A 98 6.16 11.49 -10.88
CA TYR A 98 7.50 11.53 -10.31
C TYR A 98 8.44 10.59 -11.08
N ILE A 99 9.55 11.14 -11.55
CA ILE A 99 10.64 10.40 -12.20
C ILE A 99 11.92 10.74 -11.44
N ALA A 100 12.59 9.72 -10.95
CA ALA A 100 13.84 9.93 -10.23
C ALA A 100 14.98 10.30 -11.20
N LYS A 101 15.90 11.17 -10.76
CA LYS A 101 17.11 11.53 -11.54
C LYS A 101 18.07 10.36 -11.71
N GLU A 102 18.08 9.47 -10.74
CA GLU A 102 18.92 8.27 -10.73
C GLU A 102 18.07 7.01 -10.91
N LYS A 103 18.69 5.95 -11.39
CA LYS A 103 18.03 4.66 -11.61
C LYS A 103 18.15 3.75 -10.40
N PHE A 104 17.13 2.93 -10.19
CA PHE A 104 16.97 2.01 -9.07
C PHE A 104 17.00 0.56 -9.54
N ASP A 105 17.40 -0.34 -8.66
CA ASP A 105 17.37 -1.78 -8.92
C ASP A 105 15.95 -2.32 -8.82
N ILE A 106 15.15 -1.74 -7.89
CA ILE A 106 13.74 -2.05 -7.69
C ILE A 106 12.97 -0.73 -7.69
N ALA A 107 11.84 -0.68 -8.40
CA ALA A 107 10.89 0.41 -8.33
C ALA A 107 9.52 -0.13 -7.89
N ALA A 108 8.99 0.41 -6.80
CA ALA A 108 7.83 -0.09 -6.10
C ALA A 108 6.66 0.92 -6.11
N CYS A 109 5.44 0.39 -6.14
CA CYS A 109 4.22 1.08 -5.76
C CYS A 109 3.29 0.05 -5.12
N VAL A 110 3.16 0.10 -3.80
CA VAL A 110 2.49 -0.93 -3.01
C VAL A 110 1.20 -0.38 -2.39
N GLY A 111 0.10 -0.48 -3.15
CA GLY A 111 -1.23 -0.01 -2.72
C GLY A 111 -1.57 1.43 -3.11
N ALA A 112 -0.84 2.04 -4.05
CA ALA A 112 -1.06 3.42 -4.49
C ALA A 112 -1.06 3.59 -6.02
N THR A 113 -1.37 2.57 -6.79
CA THR A 113 -1.29 2.61 -8.27
C THR A 113 -2.27 3.59 -8.92
N TRP A 114 -3.25 4.09 -8.17
CA TRP A 114 -4.13 5.19 -8.59
C TRP A 114 -3.36 6.47 -8.96
N ILE A 115 -2.13 6.67 -8.45
CA ILE A 115 -1.28 7.85 -8.74
C ILE A 115 -0.99 8.06 -10.22
N ALA A 116 -1.01 6.99 -11.01
CA ALA A 116 -0.75 7.04 -12.44
C ALA A 116 -1.93 6.46 -13.26
N GLY A 117 -3.14 6.48 -12.69
CA GLY A 117 -4.34 6.00 -13.38
C GLY A 117 -4.44 4.47 -13.45
N GLY A 118 -3.93 3.76 -12.45
CA GLY A 118 -3.97 2.31 -12.34
C GLY A 118 -2.63 1.63 -12.65
N VAL A 119 -2.62 0.30 -12.57
CA VAL A 119 -1.40 -0.51 -12.67
C VAL A 119 -0.59 -0.23 -13.94
N ALA A 120 -1.24 -0.23 -15.10
CA ALA A 120 -0.53 -0.02 -16.37
C ALA A 120 0.16 1.36 -16.46
N GLY A 121 -0.48 2.41 -15.96
CA GLY A 121 0.12 3.74 -15.87
C GLY A 121 1.28 3.78 -14.88
N THR A 122 1.11 3.14 -13.73
CA THR A 122 2.14 3.07 -12.69
C THR A 122 3.37 2.29 -13.15
N VAL A 123 3.19 1.16 -13.83
CA VAL A 123 4.29 0.40 -14.44
C VAL A 123 5.10 1.31 -15.38
N ARG A 124 4.44 2.00 -16.34
CA ARG A 124 5.11 2.92 -17.27
C ARG A 124 5.81 4.09 -16.56
N GLN A 125 5.29 4.57 -15.43
CA GLN A 125 5.95 5.62 -14.65
C GLN A 125 7.20 5.08 -13.94
N LEU A 126 7.10 3.94 -13.28
CA LEU A 126 8.20 3.31 -12.55
C LEU A 126 9.36 2.89 -13.47
N GLU A 127 9.08 2.40 -14.69
CA GLU A 127 10.07 2.04 -15.69
C GLU A 127 11.06 3.18 -15.97
N GLN A 128 10.59 4.43 -15.94
CA GLN A 128 11.41 5.60 -16.18
C GLN A 128 12.45 5.84 -15.06
N SER A 129 12.30 5.19 -13.92
CA SER A 129 13.25 5.25 -12.80
C SER A 129 13.99 3.93 -12.57
N LEU A 130 13.70 2.89 -13.38
CA LEU A 130 14.25 1.54 -13.23
C LEU A 130 15.52 1.36 -14.06
N LYS A 131 16.50 0.62 -13.55
CA LYS A 131 17.66 0.15 -14.32
C LYS A 131 17.23 -0.90 -15.34
N SER A 132 18.04 -1.09 -16.40
CA SER A 132 17.87 -2.25 -17.28
C SER A 132 18.03 -3.54 -16.48
N GLY A 133 17.09 -4.48 -16.63
CA GLY A 133 17.05 -5.72 -15.86
C GLY A 133 16.62 -5.55 -14.38
N GLY A 134 16.15 -4.35 -14.01
CA GLY A 134 15.59 -4.09 -12.69
C GLY A 134 14.20 -4.72 -12.51
N MET A 135 13.70 -4.70 -11.28
CA MET A 135 12.45 -5.35 -10.88
C MET A 135 11.38 -4.32 -10.51
N LEU A 136 10.15 -4.56 -10.92
CA LEU A 136 8.97 -3.84 -10.45
C LEU A 136 8.33 -4.56 -9.27
N LEU A 137 7.83 -3.81 -8.30
CA LEU A 137 7.10 -4.32 -7.17
C LEU A 137 5.74 -3.61 -7.11
N ILE A 138 4.68 -4.32 -7.43
CA ILE A 138 3.33 -3.78 -7.53
C ILE A 138 2.43 -4.44 -6.51
N GLY A 139 1.87 -3.64 -5.60
CA GLY A 139 0.89 -4.10 -4.62
C GLY A 139 -0.51 -3.62 -4.97
N GLU A 140 -1.47 -4.54 -5.09
CA GLU A 140 -2.82 -4.25 -5.56
C GLU A 140 -3.91 -5.11 -4.90
N PRO A 141 -5.12 -4.56 -4.72
CA PRO A 141 -6.31 -5.38 -4.52
C PRO A 141 -6.69 -6.13 -5.79
N TYR A 142 -7.33 -7.28 -5.60
CA TYR A 142 -7.91 -8.08 -6.67
C TYR A 142 -9.21 -8.74 -6.20
N TRP A 143 -10.08 -9.10 -7.15
CA TRP A 143 -11.24 -9.92 -6.81
C TRP A 143 -10.83 -11.35 -6.53
N ARG A 144 -11.02 -11.82 -5.31
CA ARG A 144 -10.94 -13.24 -4.94
C ARG A 144 -12.14 -14.00 -5.54
N GLN A 145 -13.29 -13.33 -5.51
CA GLN A 145 -14.53 -13.75 -6.12
C GLN A 145 -15.11 -12.53 -6.83
N ILE A 146 -15.39 -12.66 -8.12
CA ILE A 146 -15.97 -11.56 -8.89
C ILE A 146 -17.38 -11.29 -8.37
N PRO A 147 -17.71 -10.04 -7.95
CA PRO A 147 -19.05 -9.71 -7.49
C PRO A 147 -20.10 -9.93 -8.58
N ALA A 148 -21.21 -10.56 -8.21
CA ALA A 148 -22.32 -10.78 -9.15
C ALA A 148 -23.08 -9.51 -9.53
N THR A 149 -22.96 -8.45 -8.73
CA THR A 149 -23.65 -7.17 -8.94
C THR A 149 -22.78 -5.98 -8.56
N GLU A 150 -23.07 -4.82 -9.15
CA GLU A 150 -22.42 -3.54 -8.80
C GLU A 150 -22.64 -3.16 -7.31
N GLU A 151 -23.77 -3.57 -6.71
CA GLU A 151 -24.06 -3.30 -5.30
C GLU A 151 -23.09 -4.02 -4.37
N ILE A 152 -22.75 -5.29 -4.70
CA ILE A 152 -21.74 -6.05 -3.95
C ILE A 152 -20.38 -5.40 -4.12
N ALA A 153 -19.99 -4.99 -5.34
CA ALA A 153 -18.73 -4.28 -5.59
C ALA A 153 -18.63 -3.00 -4.76
N LYS A 154 -19.69 -2.19 -4.73
CA LYS A 154 -19.75 -0.97 -3.90
C LYS A 154 -19.66 -1.27 -2.40
N SER A 155 -20.28 -2.37 -1.96
CA SER A 155 -20.17 -2.81 -0.57
C SER A 155 -18.76 -3.25 -0.19
N CYS A 156 -17.94 -3.62 -1.17
CA CYS A 156 -16.50 -3.89 -1.02
C CYS A 156 -15.64 -2.62 -1.06
N GLY A 157 -16.22 -1.45 -1.32
CA GLY A 157 -15.49 -0.17 -1.45
C GLY A 157 -15.01 0.13 -2.88
N ALA A 158 -15.36 -0.70 -3.87
CA ALA A 158 -15.17 -0.40 -5.29
C ALA A 158 -16.28 0.52 -5.81
N THR A 159 -16.07 1.18 -6.93
CA THR A 159 -17.11 1.96 -7.62
C THR A 159 -17.86 1.11 -8.65
N SER A 160 -17.19 0.09 -9.17
CA SER A 160 -17.68 -0.86 -10.17
C SER A 160 -17.02 -2.23 -10.01
N VAL A 161 -17.67 -3.27 -10.56
CA VAL A 161 -17.09 -4.62 -10.70
C VAL A 161 -15.79 -4.59 -11.52
N THR A 162 -15.65 -3.62 -12.43
CA THR A 162 -14.46 -3.48 -13.28
C THR A 162 -13.27 -2.78 -12.62
N ASP A 163 -13.40 -2.28 -11.39
CA ASP A 163 -12.31 -1.56 -10.70
C ASP A 163 -11.13 -2.50 -10.37
N PHE A 164 -11.43 -3.75 -10.05
CA PHE A 164 -10.39 -4.73 -9.79
C PHE A 164 -10.49 -5.89 -10.79
N LEU A 165 -9.35 -6.45 -11.11
CA LEU A 165 -9.24 -7.69 -11.87
C LEU A 165 -9.25 -8.89 -10.91
N SER A 166 -9.61 -10.08 -11.39
CA SER A 166 -9.28 -11.31 -10.70
C SER A 166 -7.76 -11.54 -10.71
N LEU A 167 -7.26 -12.40 -9.82
CA LEU A 167 -5.82 -12.67 -9.77
C LEU A 167 -5.25 -13.24 -11.09
N PRO A 168 -5.91 -14.19 -11.79
CA PRO A 168 -5.45 -14.62 -13.11
C PRO A 168 -5.41 -13.50 -14.15
N GLU A 169 -6.42 -12.63 -14.18
CA GLU A 169 -6.44 -11.49 -15.10
C GLU A 169 -5.34 -10.47 -14.77
N ARG A 170 -5.05 -10.27 -13.47
CA ARG A 170 -3.95 -9.41 -13.03
C ARG A 170 -2.61 -9.95 -13.52
N ILE A 171 -2.34 -11.23 -13.37
CA ILE A 171 -1.13 -11.88 -13.88
C ILE A 171 -1.04 -11.71 -15.41
N SER A 172 -2.13 -11.98 -16.14
CA SER A 172 -2.16 -11.79 -17.59
C SER A 172 -1.94 -10.33 -18.00
N SER A 173 -2.36 -9.36 -17.17
CA SER A 173 -2.14 -7.95 -17.45
C SER A 173 -0.65 -7.54 -17.37
N PHE A 174 0.14 -8.17 -16.50
CA PHE A 174 1.59 -7.95 -16.47
C PHE A 174 2.29 -8.54 -17.69
N ASP A 175 1.90 -9.74 -18.13
CA ASP A 175 2.40 -10.32 -19.39
C ASP A 175 2.13 -9.41 -20.58
N GLN A 176 0.93 -8.85 -20.70
CA GLN A 176 0.59 -7.87 -21.74
C GLN A 176 1.40 -6.58 -21.66
N LEU A 177 1.93 -6.22 -20.51
CA LEU A 177 2.84 -5.09 -20.31
C LEU A 177 4.31 -5.46 -20.60
N GLY A 178 4.60 -6.73 -20.92
CA GLY A 178 5.94 -7.24 -21.20
C GLY A 178 6.75 -7.64 -19.98
N TYR A 179 6.07 -7.97 -18.87
CA TYR A 179 6.70 -8.39 -17.62
C TYR A 179 6.33 -9.83 -17.23
N ASP A 180 7.33 -10.60 -16.88
CA ASP A 180 7.17 -11.89 -16.22
C ASP A 180 6.86 -11.67 -14.73
N VAL A 181 5.84 -12.35 -14.21
CA VAL A 181 5.62 -12.45 -12.77
C VAL A 181 6.58 -13.52 -12.22
N VAL A 182 7.56 -13.11 -11.44
CA VAL A 182 8.62 -13.98 -10.93
C VAL A 182 8.46 -14.34 -9.45
N GLU A 183 7.61 -13.61 -8.73
CA GLU A 183 7.28 -13.87 -7.33
C GLU A 183 5.92 -13.27 -6.99
N MET A 184 5.26 -13.83 -5.98
CA MET A 184 3.96 -13.34 -5.53
C MET A 184 3.77 -13.64 -4.05
N VAL A 185 3.47 -12.61 -3.26
CA VAL A 185 3.11 -12.75 -1.85
C VAL A 185 1.70 -12.20 -1.65
N LEU A 186 0.80 -13.03 -1.13
CA LEU A 186 -0.61 -12.65 -0.93
C LEU A 186 -0.90 -12.42 0.56
N ALA A 187 -1.73 -11.43 0.85
CA ALA A 187 -2.31 -11.24 2.17
C ALA A 187 -3.22 -12.45 2.49
N ASP A 188 -3.14 -12.91 3.72
CA ASP A 188 -4.07 -13.91 4.23
C ASP A 188 -5.29 -13.26 4.90
N GLN A 189 -6.25 -14.08 5.25
CA GLN A 189 -7.50 -13.63 5.83
C GLN A 189 -7.29 -12.97 7.19
N GLU A 190 -6.36 -13.48 8.00
CA GLU A 190 -6.04 -12.89 9.30
C GLU A 190 -5.41 -11.51 9.14
N GLY A 191 -4.51 -11.33 8.18
CA GLY A 191 -3.93 -10.03 7.84
C GLY A 191 -5.00 -9.00 7.49
N TRP A 192 -5.97 -9.37 6.64
CA TRP A 192 -7.12 -8.52 6.32
C TRP A 192 -7.97 -8.18 7.55
N ASP A 193 -8.34 -9.19 8.34
CA ASP A 193 -9.17 -9.00 9.54
C ASP A 193 -8.46 -8.08 10.55
N ARG A 194 -7.15 -8.24 10.73
CA ARG A 194 -6.35 -7.41 11.64
C ARG A 194 -6.19 -5.98 11.13
N TYR A 195 -5.95 -5.80 9.84
CA TYR A 195 -5.84 -4.49 9.20
C TYR A 195 -7.14 -3.68 9.36
N GLU A 196 -8.28 -4.26 9.04
CA GLU A 196 -9.57 -3.58 9.18
C GLU A 196 -9.93 -3.32 10.66
N ALA A 197 -9.73 -4.30 11.55
CA ALA A 197 -10.03 -4.13 12.97
C ALA A 197 -9.18 -3.03 13.64
N ALA A 198 -7.94 -2.86 13.22
CA ALA A 198 -7.07 -1.79 13.73
C ALA A 198 -7.58 -0.39 13.34
N LYS A 199 -8.18 -0.22 12.16
CA LYS A 199 -8.86 1.02 11.76
C LYS A 199 -10.02 1.34 12.69
N TRP A 200 -10.82 0.34 13.04
CA TRP A 200 -11.98 0.55 13.94
C TRP A 200 -11.52 1.04 15.32
N LEU A 201 -10.48 0.44 15.88
CA LEU A 201 -9.91 0.88 17.15
C LEU A 201 -9.34 2.30 17.06
N THR A 202 -8.65 2.62 15.96
CA THR A 202 -8.09 3.95 15.71
C THR A 202 -9.20 5.00 15.62
N MET A 203 -10.25 4.75 14.85
CA MET A 203 -11.41 5.63 14.75
C MET A 203 -12.11 5.81 16.10
N ARG A 204 -12.25 4.74 16.89
CA ARG A 204 -12.86 4.81 18.25
C ARG A 204 -12.06 5.73 19.16
N ARG A 205 -10.74 5.55 19.23
CA ARG A 205 -9.85 6.39 20.02
C ARG A 205 -9.85 7.84 19.57
N TRP A 206 -9.89 8.05 18.26
CA TRP A 206 -9.97 9.40 17.70
C TRP A 206 -11.27 10.09 18.12
N LEU A 207 -12.43 9.41 18.08
CA LEU A 207 -13.72 9.95 18.56
C LEU A 207 -13.72 10.28 20.05
N GLU A 208 -13.03 9.51 20.88
CA GLU A 208 -12.88 9.79 22.30
C GLU A 208 -12.06 11.05 22.55
N ALA A 209 -11.01 11.25 21.78
CA ALA A 209 -10.15 12.43 21.87
C ALA A 209 -10.76 13.68 21.21
N ASN A 210 -11.66 13.52 20.23
CA ASN A 210 -12.20 14.59 19.40
C ASN A 210 -13.75 14.55 19.31
N PRO A 211 -14.48 14.54 20.44
CA PRO A 211 -15.93 14.28 20.43
C PRO A 211 -16.76 15.37 19.72
N ASN A 212 -16.22 16.58 19.61
CA ASN A 212 -16.87 17.75 19.04
C ASN A 212 -16.24 18.22 17.71
N ASP A 213 -15.31 17.43 17.12
CA ASP A 213 -14.76 17.73 15.80
C ASP A 213 -15.84 17.65 14.73
N GLU A 214 -15.78 18.51 13.73
CA GLU A 214 -16.74 18.55 12.62
C GLU A 214 -16.83 17.23 11.84
N PHE A 215 -15.78 16.43 11.83
CA PHE A 215 -15.71 15.10 11.21
C PHE A 215 -16.21 13.96 12.13
N ALA A 216 -16.48 14.22 13.41
CA ALA A 216 -16.92 13.17 14.33
C ALA A 216 -18.19 12.42 13.86
N PRO A 217 -19.19 13.05 13.23
CA PRO A 217 -20.34 12.34 12.67
C PRO A 217 -19.96 11.33 11.57
N GLU A 218 -19.08 11.73 10.64
CA GLU A 218 -18.60 10.86 9.54
C GLU A 218 -17.78 9.69 10.07
N VAL A 219 -16.83 9.93 10.99
CA VAL A 219 -16.02 8.89 11.62
C VAL A 219 -16.90 7.90 12.40
N ARG A 220 -17.96 8.39 13.08
CA ARG A 220 -18.89 7.54 13.82
C ARG A 220 -19.70 6.63 12.88
N GLU A 221 -20.16 7.16 11.74
CA GLU A 221 -20.88 6.38 10.74
C GLU A 221 -19.97 5.33 10.10
N GLN A 222 -18.74 5.71 9.75
CA GLN A 222 -17.75 4.77 9.21
C GLN A 222 -17.44 3.66 10.21
N LEU A 223 -17.21 4.00 11.47
CA LEU A 223 -16.96 3.01 12.54
C LEU A 223 -18.14 2.06 12.73
N ARG A 224 -19.38 2.56 12.64
CA ARG A 224 -20.60 1.76 12.82
C ARG A 224 -20.82 0.77 11.68
N SER A 225 -20.55 1.18 10.44
CA SER A 225 -20.85 0.38 9.25
C SER A 225 -19.70 -0.57 8.84
N SER A 226 -18.45 -0.18 9.07
CA SER A 226 -17.27 -0.90 8.57
C SER A 226 -17.15 -2.35 9.05
N PRO A 227 -17.39 -2.70 10.34
CA PRO A 227 -17.24 -4.07 10.80
C PRO A 227 -18.16 -5.05 10.06
N THR A 228 -19.45 -4.70 9.96
CA THR A 228 -20.44 -5.53 9.24
C THR A 228 -20.10 -5.62 7.75
N ARG A 229 -19.72 -4.50 7.13
CA ARG A 229 -19.35 -4.45 5.72
C ARG A 229 -18.12 -5.32 5.44
N HIS A 230 -17.11 -5.26 6.30
CA HIS A 230 -15.92 -6.10 6.16
C HIS A 230 -16.29 -7.59 6.19
N VAL A 231 -17.01 -8.03 7.21
CA VAL A 231 -17.34 -9.45 7.40
C VAL A 231 -18.28 -9.97 6.32
N ALA A 232 -19.26 -9.16 5.88
CA ALA A 232 -20.25 -9.56 4.90
C ALA A 232 -19.75 -9.52 3.44
N PHE A 233 -18.77 -8.64 3.14
CA PHE A 233 -18.37 -8.37 1.76
C PHE A 233 -16.85 -8.38 1.56
N THR A 234 -16.10 -7.42 2.12
CA THR A 234 -14.66 -7.26 1.80
C THR A 234 -13.88 -8.54 2.07
N ARG A 235 -14.17 -9.19 3.20
CA ARG A 235 -13.54 -10.44 3.63
C ARG A 235 -13.72 -11.58 2.64
N GLU A 236 -14.88 -11.63 1.97
CA GLU A 236 -15.23 -12.68 0.99
C GLU A 236 -14.65 -12.37 -0.39
N TYR A 237 -14.82 -11.12 -0.85
CA TYR A 237 -14.63 -10.77 -2.26
C TYR A 237 -13.25 -10.20 -2.58
N ILE A 238 -12.55 -9.55 -1.64
CA ILE A 238 -11.30 -8.86 -1.94
C ILE A 238 -10.09 -9.64 -1.43
N GLY A 239 -9.13 -9.85 -2.31
CA GLY A 239 -7.77 -10.22 -2.01
C GLY A 239 -6.82 -9.02 -2.16
N TRP A 240 -5.60 -9.18 -1.69
CA TRP A 240 -4.54 -8.20 -1.85
C TRP A 240 -3.19 -8.91 -1.93
N GLY A 241 -2.27 -8.40 -2.75
CA GLY A 241 -0.98 -9.01 -2.94
C GLY A 241 0.04 -8.09 -3.60
N VAL A 242 1.28 -8.49 -3.50
CA VAL A 242 2.44 -7.89 -4.17
C VAL A 242 3.08 -8.95 -5.04
#